data_9aa0b84d698df418de062a956c1e349a
#
_entry.id   9aa0b84d698df418de062a956c1e349a
#
_cell.length_a   1.000
_cell.length_b   1.000
_cell.length_c   1.000
_cell.angle_alpha   90.00
_cell.angle_beta   90.00
_cell.angle_gamma   90.00
#
_symmetry.space_group_name_H-M   'P 1'
#
loop_
_entity.id
_entity.type
_entity.pdbx_description
1 polymer ?
#
loop_
_entity_poly.entity_id
_entity_poly.type
_entity_poly.pdbx_seq_one_letter_code
_entity_poly.pdbx_strand_id
1 'polypeptide(L)'
;MPTVIGHHNITKGKDHWLSSPKRKELFGPLGITNIRTFIDPKNPNHVAVLMDVPDMGALQAAMQTKAAADAMAQDGVVPESLVILTEA
;
A
#
# COMPACT_ATOMS: atom_id res chain seq x y z
N MET A 1 3.51 17.71 4.36
CA MET A 1 3.66 16.26 4.09
C MET A 1 2.73 15.88 2.95
N PRO A 2 3.23 15.30 1.86
CA PRO A 2 2.35 14.90 0.78
C PRO A 2 1.42 13.76 1.21
N THR A 3 0.19 13.85 0.76
CA THR A 3 -0.77 12.76 0.85
C THR A 3 -0.66 11.92 -0.41
N VAL A 4 -0.61 10.61 -0.24
CA VAL A 4 -0.37 9.67 -1.33
C VAL A 4 -1.49 8.64 -1.36
N ILE A 5 -1.93 8.28 -2.56
CA ILE A 5 -2.85 7.16 -2.78
C ILE A 5 -2.12 6.11 -3.61
N GLY A 6 -2.09 4.87 -3.11
CA GLY A 6 -1.65 3.72 -3.89
C GLY A 6 -2.82 2.79 -4.12
N HIS A 7 -3.13 2.45 -5.36
CA HIS A 7 -4.19 1.49 -5.65
C HIS A 7 -3.67 0.34 -6.49
N HIS A 8 -4.27 -0.83 -6.30
CA HIS A 8 -3.80 -2.06 -6.96
C HIS A 8 -4.88 -3.15 -6.87
N ASN A 9 -4.65 -4.22 -7.60
CA ASN A 9 -5.47 -5.42 -7.51
C ASN A 9 -4.88 -6.38 -6.48
N ILE A 10 -5.74 -7.22 -5.89
CA ILE A 10 -5.35 -8.26 -4.94
C ILE A 10 -5.91 -9.61 -5.37
N THR A 11 -5.25 -10.70 -4.93
CA THR A 11 -5.61 -12.07 -5.31
C THR A 11 -6.07 -12.95 -4.15
N LYS A 12 -5.89 -12.50 -2.91
CA LYS A 12 -6.20 -13.30 -1.72
C LYS A 12 -7.44 -12.84 -0.97
N GLY A 13 -8.21 -11.93 -1.55
CA GLY A 13 -9.44 -11.41 -0.98
C GLY A 13 -9.23 -10.22 -0.05
N LYS A 14 -10.29 -9.42 0.08
CA LYS A 14 -10.23 -8.17 0.85
C LYS A 14 -9.97 -8.40 2.33
N ASP A 15 -10.53 -9.45 2.92
CA ASP A 15 -10.41 -9.70 4.35
C ASP A 15 -8.97 -10.05 4.72
N HIS A 16 -8.30 -10.85 3.90
CA HIS A 16 -6.89 -11.14 4.06
C HIS A 16 -6.05 -9.86 3.98
N TRP A 17 -6.31 -9.02 2.98
CA TRP A 17 -5.58 -7.78 2.78
C TRP A 17 -5.80 -6.79 3.94
N LEU A 18 -7.06 -6.63 4.38
CA LEU A 18 -7.39 -5.71 5.48
C LEU A 18 -6.77 -6.13 6.81
N SER A 19 -6.68 -7.44 7.07
CA SER A 19 -6.17 -7.96 8.34
C SER A 19 -4.64 -8.02 8.39
N SER A 20 -3.96 -7.82 7.27
CA SER A 20 -2.50 -7.94 7.21
C SER A 20 -1.81 -6.83 8.01
N PRO A 21 -0.81 -7.16 8.84
CA PRO A 21 -0.01 -6.17 9.56
C PRO A 21 1.12 -5.57 8.70
N LYS A 22 1.32 -6.06 7.48
CA LYS A 22 2.50 -5.73 6.68
C LYS A 22 2.61 -4.26 6.32
N ARG A 23 1.47 -3.58 6.08
CA ARG A 23 1.50 -2.14 5.79
C ARG A 23 2.10 -1.34 6.94
N LYS A 24 1.66 -1.63 8.17
CA LYS A 24 2.18 -0.94 9.35
C LYS A 24 3.64 -1.30 9.60
N GLU A 25 4.01 -2.56 9.41
CA GLU A 25 5.38 -3.02 9.60
C GLU A 25 6.34 -2.35 8.61
N LEU A 26 5.92 -2.19 7.36
CA LEU A 26 6.74 -1.61 6.30
C LEU A 26 6.77 -0.08 6.39
N PHE A 27 5.63 0.55 6.62
CA PHE A 27 5.48 2.01 6.55
C PHE A 27 5.73 2.73 7.86
N GLY A 28 5.48 2.07 9.00
CA GLY A 28 5.70 2.69 10.31
C GLY A 28 7.08 3.28 10.50
N PRO A 29 8.17 2.51 10.21
CA PRO A 29 9.54 3.02 10.36
C PRO A 29 9.88 4.20 9.45
N LEU A 30 9.09 4.43 8.39
CA LEU A 30 9.26 5.56 7.48
C LEU A 30 8.57 6.83 7.97
N GLY A 31 7.92 6.80 9.13
CA GLY A 31 7.16 7.92 9.64
C GLY A 31 5.83 8.17 8.92
N ILE A 32 5.36 7.22 8.14
CA ILE A 32 4.09 7.31 7.42
C ILE A 32 2.94 7.20 8.42
N THR A 33 1.96 8.11 8.32
CA THR A 33 0.83 8.21 9.24
C THR A 33 -0.49 8.31 8.48
N ASN A 34 -1.59 8.25 9.24
CA ASN A 34 -2.96 8.40 8.73
C ASN A 34 -3.27 7.41 7.60
N ILE A 35 -2.83 6.17 7.77
CA ILE A 35 -3.07 5.11 6.78
C ILE A 35 -4.55 4.77 6.78
N ARG A 36 -5.20 4.95 5.63
CA ARG A 36 -6.60 4.61 5.43
C ARG A 36 -6.72 3.68 4.22
N THR A 37 -7.59 2.70 4.34
CA THR A 37 -7.79 1.68 3.32
C THR A 37 -9.16 1.80 2.68
N PHE A 38 -9.22 1.51 1.39
CA PHE A 38 -10.44 1.64 0.58
C PHE A 38 -10.60 0.40 -0.29
N ILE A 39 -11.84 0.02 -0.53
CA ILE A 39 -12.18 -1.12 -1.38
C ILE A 39 -13.20 -0.63 -2.41
N ASP A 40 -12.98 -1.01 -3.68
CA ASP A 40 -13.94 -0.72 -4.74
C ASP A 40 -15.21 -1.54 -4.49
N PRO A 41 -16.37 -0.90 -4.26
CA PRO A 41 -17.60 -1.64 -3.98
C PRO A 41 -18.09 -2.47 -5.15
N LYS A 42 -17.64 -2.18 -6.37
CA LYS A 42 -18.01 -2.93 -7.58
C LYS A 42 -17.02 -4.03 -7.91
N ASN A 43 -15.79 -3.94 -7.37
CA ASN A 43 -14.74 -4.92 -7.60
C ASN A 43 -13.90 -5.07 -6.33
N PRO A 44 -14.27 -5.99 -5.42
CA PRO A 44 -13.56 -6.13 -4.13
C PRO A 44 -12.09 -6.54 -4.27
N ASN A 45 -11.66 -6.94 -5.46
CA ASN A 45 -10.26 -7.25 -5.72
C ASN A 45 -9.43 -6.02 -6.11
N HIS A 46 -10.06 -4.84 -6.17
CA HIS A 46 -9.36 -3.58 -6.40
C HIS A 46 -9.45 -2.71 -5.14
N VAL A 47 -8.30 -2.36 -4.60
CA VAL A 47 -8.19 -1.69 -3.29
C VAL A 47 -7.24 -0.50 -3.36
N ALA A 48 -7.30 0.36 -2.36
CA ALA A 48 -6.42 1.52 -2.28
C ALA A 48 -5.99 1.79 -0.84
N VAL A 49 -4.84 2.44 -0.71
CA VAL A 49 -4.32 2.95 0.56
C VAL A 49 -4.06 4.44 0.40
N LEU A 50 -4.61 5.24 1.31
CA LEU A 50 -4.30 6.66 1.42
C LEU A 50 -3.44 6.85 2.66
N MET A 51 -2.38 7.66 2.56
CA MET A 51 -1.44 7.85 3.66
C MET A 51 -0.69 9.17 3.53
N ASP A 52 -0.22 9.70 4.66
CA ASP A 52 0.66 10.86 4.71
C ASP A 52 2.10 10.41 4.76
N VAL A 53 2.90 10.85 3.78
CA VAL A 53 4.28 10.39 3.59
C VAL A 53 5.23 11.57 3.78
N PRO A 54 6.07 11.56 4.84
CA PRO A 54 6.99 12.68 5.08
C PRO A 54 8.15 12.74 4.09
N ASP A 55 8.55 11.60 3.53
CA ASP A 55 9.69 11.52 2.61
C ASP A 55 9.40 10.54 1.48
N MET A 56 9.06 11.07 0.31
CA MET A 56 8.76 10.26 -0.87
C MET A 56 9.96 9.45 -1.35
N GLY A 57 11.16 10.00 -1.22
CA GLY A 57 12.38 9.27 -1.58
C GLY A 57 12.57 8.03 -0.73
N ALA A 58 12.32 8.14 0.57
CA ALA A 58 12.37 6.99 1.48
C ALA A 58 11.32 5.94 1.13
N LEU A 59 10.11 6.36 0.78
CA LEU A 59 9.06 5.43 0.35
C LEU A 59 9.46 4.70 -0.92
N GLN A 60 9.96 5.41 -1.93
CA GLN A 60 10.38 4.80 -3.18
C GLN A 60 11.51 3.80 -2.96
N ALA A 61 12.49 4.14 -2.13
CA ALA A 61 13.59 3.24 -1.79
C ALA A 61 13.07 1.99 -1.07
N ALA A 62 12.15 2.16 -0.11
CA ALA A 62 11.58 1.05 0.64
C ALA A 62 10.79 0.10 -0.26
N MET A 63 10.07 0.63 -1.25
CA MET A 63 9.26 -0.18 -2.18
C MET A 63 10.11 -1.04 -3.11
N GLN A 64 11.41 -0.78 -3.21
CA GLN A 64 12.32 -1.56 -4.03
C GLN A 64 13.08 -2.63 -3.24
N THR A 65 12.81 -2.73 -1.94
CA THR A 65 13.47 -3.74 -1.10
C THR A 65 12.80 -5.10 -1.23
N LYS A 66 13.54 -6.15 -0.85
CA LYS A 66 12.98 -7.50 -0.76
C LYS A 66 11.85 -7.56 0.27
N ALA A 67 11.98 -6.83 1.38
CA ALA A 67 10.95 -6.80 2.41
C ALA A 67 9.61 -6.31 1.85
N ALA A 68 9.64 -5.27 1.00
CA ALA A 68 8.42 -4.78 0.35
C ALA A 68 7.86 -5.81 -0.63
N ALA A 69 8.70 -6.44 -1.43
CA ALA A 69 8.26 -7.49 -2.35
C ALA A 69 7.62 -8.67 -1.62
N ASP A 70 8.22 -9.10 -0.51
CA ASP A 70 7.70 -10.19 0.31
C ASP A 70 6.36 -9.80 0.95
N ALA A 71 6.24 -8.56 1.44
CA ALA A 71 4.99 -8.06 2.03
C ALA A 71 3.87 -8.03 0.98
N MET A 72 4.15 -7.55 -0.21
CA MET A 72 3.17 -7.51 -1.30
C MET A 72 2.74 -8.91 -1.70
N ALA A 73 3.67 -9.84 -1.81
CA ALA A 73 3.34 -11.24 -2.14
C ALA A 73 2.47 -11.87 -1.06
N GLN A 74 2.77 -11.63 0.21
CA GLN A 74 1.98 -12.16 1.33
C GLN A 74 0.56 -11.59 1.34
N ASP A 75 0.41 -10.32 1.00
CA ASP A 75 -0.90 -9.65 0.96
C ASP A 75 -1.69 -9.95 -0.31
N GLY A 76 -1.07 -10.61 -1.27
CA GLY A 76 -1.71 -10.93 -2.55
C GLY A 76 -1.81 -9.75 -3.49
N VAL A 77 -0.93 -8.77 -3.35
CA VAL A 77 -0.88 -7.60 -4.24
C VAL A 77 -0.34 -8.03 -5.60
N VAL A 78 -0.99 -7.55 -6.66
CA VAL A 78 -0.53 -7.74 -8.04
C VAL A 78 0.39 -6.57 -8.39
N PRO A 79 1.72 -6.76 -8.44
CA PRO A 79 2.66 -5.64 -8.57
C PRO A 79 2.46 -4.80 -9.83
N GLU A 80 2.10 -5.44 -10.93
CA GLU A 80 1.92 -4.76 -12.22
C GLU A 80 0.72 -3.81 -12.20
N SER A 81 -0.21 -4.00 -11.27
CA SER A 81 -1.41 -3.16 -11.15
C SER A 81 -1.21 -1.96 -10.23
N LEU A 82 -0.08 -1.88 -9.54
CA LEU A 82 0.16 -0.82 -8.55
C LEU A 82 0.34 0.53 -9.24
N VAL A 83 -0.48 1.49 -8.83
CA VAL A 83 -0.40 2.88 -9.26
C VAL A 83 -0.29 3.75 -8.00
N ILE A 84 0.69 4.65 -7.98
CA ILE A 84 0.89 5.57 -6.87
C ILE A 84 0.64 6.99 -7.37
N LEU A 85 -0.28 7.69 -6.71
CA LEU A 85 -0.62 9.08 -7.01
C LEU A 85 -0.26 9.94 -5.82
N THR A 86 0.35 11.08 -6.09
CA THR A 86 0.69 12.07 -5.07
C THR A 86 -0.29 13.23 -5.17
N GLU A 87 -0.71 13.76 -4.02
CA GLU A 87 -1.58 14.92 -4.00
C GLU A 87 -0.92 16.09 -4.74
N ALA A 88 -1.69 16.73 -5.62
CA ALA A 88 -1.21 17.84 -6.42
C ALA A 88 -1.18 19.16 -5.65
#